data_1c924c14d753560cef767ca7006c5103
#
_entry.id   1c924c14d753560cef767ca7006c5103
#
_cell.length_a   1.000
_cell.length_b   1.000
_cell.length_c   1.000
_cell.angle_alpha   90.00
_cell.angle_beta   90.00
_cell.angle_gamma   90.00
#
_symmetry.space_group_name_H-M   'P 1'
#
loop_
_entity.id
_entity.type
_entity.pdbx_description
1 polymer ?
#
loop_
_entity_poly.entity_id
_entity_poly.type
_entity_poly.pdbx_seq_one_letter_code
_entity_poly.pdbx_strand_id
1 'polypeptide(L)'
;MIGPDRQTHWDNVYTTKTEKEVSWFEESPTISRDLIRSTRAGLDAPIIDIGGGESRLVDALIDNGFEALTVLDLSKTALARAQARLGMRGAKVRWIVEDVTTWEPSETYQVWHDRAAVHFLTEPKDRAAYAERVAWAVRPGGHVIIGTFAPDGPERCSGLPVVRHDAASLGEILGSAFELMESRRHAHQTPMGATQRFQFSRFRRTR
;
A
#
# COMPACT_ATOMS: atom_id res chain seq x y z
N MET A 1 -1.20 -1.10 20.06
CA MET A 1 -2.14 -2.22 19.82
C MET A 1 -1.38 -3.29 19.05
N ILE A 2 -1.34 -4.52 19.52
CA ILE A 2 -0.46 -5.57 18.98
C ILE A 2 -1.33 -6.67 18.36
N GLY A 3 -1.04 -7.03 17.10
CA GLY A 3 -1.46 -8.27 16.45
C GLY A 3 -2.97 -8.48 16.25
N PRO A 4 -3.62 -9.37 17.02
CA PRO A 4 -5.00 -9.77 16.75
C PRO A 4 -6.02 -8.62 16.76
N ASP A 5 -5.73 -7.52 17.44
CA ASP A 5 -6.61 -6.35 17.52
C ASP A 5 -6.63 -5.53 16.21
N ARG A 6 -5.50 -5.40 15.49
CA ARG A 6 -5.47 -4.73 14.17
C ARG A 6 -6.28 -5.51 13.13
N GLN A 7 -6.08 -6.81 13.05
CA GLN A 7 -6.79 -7.67 12.10
C GLN A 7 -8.29 -7.63 12.36
N THR A 8 -8.71 -7.77 13.62
CA THR A 8 -10.11 -7.70 14.02
C THR A 8 -10.73 -6.34 13.65
N HIS A 9 -10.00 -5.24 13.87
CA HIS A 9 -10.48 -3.90 13.48
C HIS A 9 -10.75 -3.83 11.97
N TRP A 10 -9.81 -4.25 11.13
CA TRP A 10 -9.94 -4.16 9.68
C TRP A 10 -11.00 -5.12 9.14
N ASP A 11 -11.07 -6.35 9.64
CA ASP A 11 -12.15 -7.27 9.27
C ASP A 11 -13.52 -6.71 9.62
N ASN A 12 -13.68 -6.04 10.76
CA ASN A 12 -14.93 -5.36 11.14
C ASN A 12 -15.25 -4.21 10.19
N VAL A 13 -14.27 -3.38 9.84
CA VAL A 13 -14.46 -2.28 8.88
C VAL A 13 -14.98 -2.81 7.56
N TYR A 14 -14.33 -3.81 6.99
CA TYR A 14 -14.72 -4.39 5.70
C TYR A 14 -15.96 -5.29 5.79
N THR A 15 -16.36 -5.76 6.95
CA THR A 15 -17.64 -6.47 7.12
C THR A 15 -18.81 -5.51 7.17
N THR A 16 -18.64 -4.33 7.80
CA THR A 16 -19.73 -3.39 8.08
C THR A 16 -19.91 -2.29 7.04
N LYS A 17 -18.86 -2.02 6.22
CA LYS A 17 -18.88 -0.96 5.20
C LYS A 17 -18.73 -1.52 3.80
N THR A 18 -19.37 -0.88 2.86
CA THR A 18 -19.13 -1.09 1.42
C THR A 18 -17.89 -0.32 0.97
N GLU A 19 -17.37 -0.63 -0.22
CA GLU A 19 -16.21 0.08 -0.78
C GLU A 19 -16.40 1.61 -0.89
N LYS A 20 -17.63 2.07 -1.15
CA LYS A 20 -17.95 3.51 -1.29
C LYS A 20 -18.20 4.23 0.05
N GLU A 21 -18.23 3.51 1.15
CA GLU A 21 -18.38 4.06 2.50
C GLU A 21 -17.06 4.21 3.24
N VAL A 22 -15.94 3.81 2.62
CA VAL A 22 -14.62 4.03 3.19
C VAL A 22 -13.97 5.27 2.59
N SER A 23 -13.31 6.08 3.43
CA SER A 23 -12.80 7.39 3.01
C SER A 23 -11.65 7.32 2.01
N TRP A 24 -10.98 6.18 1.90
CA TRP A 24 -9.83 5.95 0.99
C TRP A 24 -10.22 5.35 -0.35
N PHE A 25 -11.50 5.11 -0.60
CA PHE A 25 -11.94 4.55 -1.88
C PHE A 25 -11.57 5.45 -3.05
N GLU A 26 -11.02 4.83 -4.09
CA GLU A 26 -10.77 5.43 -5.40
C GLU A 26 -11.27 4.49 -6.50
N GLU A 27 -12.19 4.97 -7.32
CA GLU A 27 -12.66 4.23 -8.50
C GLU A 27 -11.49 3.99 -9.47
N SER A 28 -10.60 4.99 -9.62
CA SER A 28 -9.40 4.91 -10.45
C SER A 28 -8.19 5.40 -9.65
N PRO A 29 -7.28 4.51 -9.22
CA PRO A 29 -6.09 4.85 -8.45
C PRO A 29 -4.99 5.44 -9.37
N THR A 30 -5.27 6.59 -9.96
CA THR A 30 -4.47 7.20 -11.03
C THR A 30 -3.04 7.49 -10.57
N ILE A 31 -2.85 8.09 -9.39
CA ILE A 31 -1.52 8.44 -8.90
C ILE A 31 -0.67 7.19 -8.67
N SER A 32 -1.22 6.16 -8.01
CA SER A 32 -0.52 4.90 -7.77
C SER A 32 -0.12 4.23 -9.09
N ARG A 33 -1.04 4.16 -10.03
CA ARG A 33 -0.80 3.60 -11.37
C ARG A 33 0.28 4.37 -12.14
N ASP A 34 0.23 5.70 -12.13
CA ASP A 34 1.20 6.54 -12.83
C ASP A 34 2.61 6.42 -12.22
N LEU A 35 2.71 6.32 -10.88
CA LEU A 35 3.98 6.09 -10.20
C LEU A 35 4.54 4.69 -10.49
N ILE A 36 3.69 3.64 -10.56
CA ILE A 36 4.12 2.30 -10.96
C ILE A 36 4.64 2.33 -12.41
N ARG A 37 3.93 2.96 -13.34
CA ARG A 37 4.37 3.10 -14.74
C ARG A 37 5.70 3.88 -14.85
N SER A 38 5.92 4.89 -14.01
CA SER A 38 7.16 5.67 -14.00
C SER A 38 8.40 4.87 -13.55
N THR A 39 8.20 3.70 -12.91
CA THR A 39 9.31 2.77 -12.60
C THR A 39 9.88 2.09 -13.83
N ARG A 40 9.13 2.05 -14.94
CA ARG A 40 9.42 1.30 -16.17
C ARG A 40 9.61 -0.21 -15.92
N ALA A 41 8.97 -0.74 -14.89
CA ALA A 41 8.91 -2.19 -14.65
C ALA A 41 8.25 -2.89 -15.84
N GLY A 42 8.77 -4.04 -16.24
CA GLY A 42 8.18 -4.89 -17.28
C GLY A 42 6.81 -5.43 -16.83
N LEU A 43 5.98 -5.88 -17.76
CA LEU A 43 4.67 -6.42 -17.45
C LEU A 43 4.72 -7.73 -16.65
N ASP A 44 5.83 -8.45 -16.73
CA ASP A 44 6.16 -9.65 -15.97
C ASP A 44 6.86 -9.38 -14.64
N ALA A 45 7.17 -8.11 -14.35
CA ALA A 45 7.86 -7.75 -13.12
C ALA A 45 6.98 -7.98 -11.89
N PRO A 46 7.49 -8.62 -10.82
CA PRO A 46 6.72 -8.85 -9.61
C PRO A 46 6.44 -7.53 -8.88
N ILE A 47 5.16 -7.28 -8.63
CA ILE A 47 4.63 -6.11 -7.91
C ILE A 47 3.87 -6.59 -6.69
N ILE A 48 4.11 -5.98 -5.53
CA ILE A 48 3.31 -6.19 -4.32
C ILE A 48 2.60 -4.91 -3.90
N ASP A 49 1.32 -5.04 -3.57
CA ASP A 49 0.46 -3.99 -3.00
C ASP A 49 0.21 -4.29 -1.51
N ILE A 50 0.77 -3.47 -0.64
CA ILE A 50 0.69 -3.61 0.82
C ILE A 50 -0.51 -2.84 1.36
N GLY A 51 -1.32 -3.53 2.18
CA GLY A 51 -2.59 -2.98 2.63
C GLY A 51 -3.55 -2.77 1.46
N GLY A 52 -3.43 -3.61 0.41
CA GLY A 52 -4.21 -3.46 -0.82
C GLY A 52 -5.72 -3.65 -0.61
N GLY A 53 -6.10 -4.47 0.35
CA GLY A 53 -7.50 -4.63 0.77
C GLY A 53 -8.46 -4.85 -0.39
N GLU A 54 -9.49 -4.00 -0.44
CA GLU A 54 -10.50 -3.97 -1.52
C GLU A 54 -10.16 -2.90 -2.61
N SER A 55 -8.91 -2.44 -2.68
CA SER A 55 -8.44 -1.42 -3.63
C SER A 55 -8.67 -1.84 -5.09
N ARG A 56 -8.93 -0.84 -5.94
CA ARG A 56 -9.03 -1.00 -7.39
C ARG A 56 -7.66 -0.99 -8.10
N LEU A 57 -6.56 -0.90 -7.35
CA LEU A 57 -5.23 -0.88 -7.96
C LEU A 57 -4.91 -2.19 -8.67
N VAL A 58 -5.20 -3.32 -8.04
CA VAL A 58 -4.97 -4.64 -8.65
C VAL A 58 -5.77 -4.82 -9.95
N ASP A 59 -7.03 -4.33 -9.99
CA ASP A 59 -7.86 -4.33 -11.20
C ASP A 59 -7.17 -3.52 -12.32
N ALA A 60 -6.74 -2.30 -11.99
CA ALA A 60 -6.08 -1.41 -12.94
C ALA A 60 -4.73 -1.96 -13.44
N LEU A 61 -3.98 -2.66 -12.60
CA LEU A 61 -2.72 -3.30 -13.00
C LEU A 61 -2.96 -4.48 -13.95
N ILE A 62 -3.97 -5.31 -13.68
CA ILE A 62 -4.38 -6.40 -14.58
C ILE A 62 -4.80 -5.82 -15.94
N ASP A 63 -5.62 -4.76 -15.94
CA ASP A 63 -6.10 -4.11 -17.18
C ASP A 63 -4.95 -3.44 -17.98
N ASN A 64 -3.85 -3.08 -17.31
CA ASN A 64 -2.64 -2.59 -17.95
C ASN A 64 -1.66 -3.71 -18.35
N GLY A 65 -2.03 -4.99 -18.18
CA GLY A 65 -1.27 -6.15 -18.61
C GLY A 65 -0.19 -6.65 -17.66
N PHE A 66 -0.15 -6.17 -16.41
CA PHE A 66 0.78 -6.73 -15.41
C PHE A 66 0.34 -8.14 -15.01
N GLU A 67 1.28 -9.09 -14.95
CA GLU A 67 1.00 -10.51 -14.78
C GLU A 67 1.41 -11.07 -13.41
N ALA A 68 2.43 -10.50 -12.77
CA ALA A 68 3.01 -10.99 -11.52
C ALA A 68 2.61 -10.08 -10.34
N LEU A 69 1.37 -10.19 -9.90
CA LEU A 69 0.77 -9.33 -8.88
C LEU A 69 0.57 -10.08 -7.55
N THR A 70 0.97 -9.44 -6.46
CA THR A 70 0.70 -9.89 -5.09
C THR A 70 -0.05 -8.78 -4.36
N VAL A 71 -1.05 -9.15 -3.58
CA VAL A 71 -1.76 -8.25 -2.66
C VAL A 71 -1.66 -8.81 -1.26
N LEU A 72 -1.13 -8.00 -0.34
CA LEU A 72 -1.04 -8.34 1.07
C LEU A 72 -1.95 -7.41 1.87
N ASP A 73 -2.77 -7.97 2.74
CA ASP A 73 -3.60 -7.22 3.68
C ASP A 73 -3.83 -8.01 4.96
N LEU A 74 -4.09 -7.32 6.05
CA LEU A 74 -4.52 -7.91 7.32
C LEU A 74 -5.91 -8.53 7.24
N SER A 75 -6.81 -7.91 6.46
CA SER A 75 -8.21 -8.30 6.38
C SER A 75 -8.45 -9.40 5.33
N LYS A 76 -8.77 -10.59 5.82
CA LYS A 76 -9.26 -11.67 4.98
C LYS A 76 -10.55 -11.28 4.25
N THR A 77 -11.42 -10.53 4.91
CA THR A 77 -12.69 -10.06 4.35
C THR A 77 -12.48 -9.14 3.16
N ALA A 78 -11.54 -8.18 3.27
CA ALA A 78 -11.21 -7.26 2.19
C ALA A 78 -10.66 -8.01 0.96
N LEU A 79 -9.70 -8.92 1.18
CA LEU A 79 -9.13 -9.72 0.09
C LEU A 79 -10.18 -10.63 -0.57
N ALA A 80 -11.06 -11.25 0.21
CA ALA A 80 -12.13 -12.08 -0.35
C ALA A 80 -13.09 -11.28 -1.26
N ARG A 81 -13.42 -10.03 -0.89
CA ARG A 81 -14.23 -9.13 -1.72
C ARG A 81 -13.51 -8.74 -3.02
N ALA A 82 -12.22 -8.40 -2.95
CA ALA A 82 -11.42 -8.11 -4.14
C ALA A 82 -11.34 -9.32 -5.07
N GLN A 83 -11.12 -10.52 -4.53
CA GLN A 83 -11.14 -11.78 -5.28
C GLN A 83 -12.49 -12.04 -5.96
N ALA A 84 -13.59 -11.87 -5.22
CA ALA A 84 -14.94 -12.05 -5.76
C ALA A 84 -15.24 -11.05 -6.89
N ARG A 85 -14.82 -9.79 -6.75
CA ARG A 85 -14.97 -8.75 -7.77
C ARG A 85 -14.18 -9.08 -9.03
N LEU A 86 -12.95 -9.54 -8.91
CA LEU A 86 -12.10 -9.88 -10.04
C LEU A 86 -12.50 -11.19 -10.74
N GLY A 87 -13.05 -12.15 -9.99
CA GLY A 87 -13.37 -13.47 -10.53
C GLY A 87 -12.17 -14.12 -11.22
N MET A 88 -12.36 -14.65 -12.41
CA MET A 88 -11.29 -15.32 -13.19
C MET A 88 -10.12 -14.39 -13.57
N ARG A 89 -10.34 -13.08 -13.66
CA ARG A 89 -9.26 -12.12 -13.92
C ARG A 89 -8.21 -12.10 -12.80
N GLY A 90 -8.63 -12.35 -11.55
CA GLY A 90 -7.75 -12.42 -10.38
C GLY A 90 -7.08 -13.79 -10.15
N ALA A 91 -7.27 -14.77 -11.04
CA ALA A 91 -6.78 -16.14 -10.82
C ALA A 91 -5.25 -16.26 -10.71
N LYS A 92 -4.50 -15.32 -11.32
CA LYS A 92 -3.04 -15.28 -11.24
C LYS A 92 -2.51 -14.38 -10.11
N VAL A 93 -3.38 -13.62 -9.43
CA VAL A 93 -2.97 -12.75 -8.32
C VAL A 93 -2.69 -13.59 -7.09
N ARG A 94 -1.54 -13.35 -6.46
CA ARG A 94 -1.21 -13.95 -5.17
C ARG A 94 -1.82 -13.11 -4.04
N TRP A 95 -2.61 -13.74 -3.19
CA TRP A 95 -3.29 -13.09 -2.07
C TRP A 95 -2.68 -13.56 -0.76
N ILE A 96 -2.25 -12.62 0.10
CA ILE A 96 -1.59 -12.91 1.38
C ILE A 96 -2.36 -12.20 2.49
N VAL A 97 -2.86 -12.98 3.47
CA VAL A 97 -3.53 -12.47 4.67
C VAL A 97 -2.51 -12.47 5.80
N GLU A 98 -1.78 -11.37 5.96
CA GLU A 98 -0.70 -11.25 6.95
C GLU A 98 -0.49 -9.80 7.41
N ASP A 99 0.12 -9.61 8.61
CA ASP A 99 0.63 -8.32 9.06
C ASP A 99 2.01 -8.09 8.44
N VAL A 100 2.15 -6.99 7.69
CA VAL A 100 3.41 -6.63 7.04
C VAL A 100 4.59 -6.51 8.01
N THR A 101 4.33 -6.25 9.31
CA THR A 101 5.39 -6.14 10.33
C THR A 101 5.95 -7.48 10.78
N THR A 102 5.20 -8.56 10.58
CA THR A 102 5.59 -9.93 10.97
C THR A 102 5.70 -10.88 9.79
N TRP A 103 5.18 -10.50 8.63
CA TRP A 103 5.27 -11.27 7.41
C TRP A 103 6.71 -11.54 7.00
N GLU A 104 6.99 -12.77 6.59
CA GLU A 104 8.29 -13.19 6.06
C GLU A 104 8.19 -13.35 4.54
N PRO A 105 8.71 -12.38 3.75
CA PRO A 105 8.68 -12.46 2.30
C PRO A 105 9.43 -13.70 1.79
N SER A 106 8.78 -14.51 0.95
CA SER A 106 9.39 -15.69 0.33
C SER A 106 9.97 -15.41 -1.06
N GLU A 107 9.75 -14.23 -1.60
CA GLU A 107 10.22 -13.78 -2.91
C GLU A 107 10.54 -12.28 -2.91
N THR A 108 11.20 -11.82 -3.96
CA THR A 108 11.55 -10.40 -4.11
C THR A 108 10.72 -9.73 -5.20
N TYR A 109 10.50 -8.43 -5.03
CA TYR A 109 9.64 -7.61 -5.88
C TYR A 109 10.44 -6.52 -6.61
N GLN A 110 10.00 -6.19 -7.82
CA GLN A 110 10.50 -5.02 -8.56
C GLN A 110 9.82 -3.74 -8.08
N VAL A 111 8.55 -3.84 -7.67
CA VAL A 111 7.81 -2.71 -7.15
C VAL A 111 7.09 -3.12 -5.86
N TRP A 112 7.34 -2.37 -4.81
CA TRP A 112 6.60 -2.36 -3.56
C TRP A 112 5.71 -1.12 -3.57
N HIS A 113 4.42 -1.32 -3.50
CA HIS A 113 3.43 -0.25 -3.39
C HIS A 113 2.75 -0.32 -2.03
N ASP A 114 2.55 0.81 -1.40
CA ASP A 114 1.83 0.99 -0.13
C ASP A 114 1.03 2.29 -0.22
N ARG A 115 -0.28 2.19 -0.10
CA ARG A 115 -1.13 3.36 0.03
C ARG A 115 -1.94 3.26 1.30
N ALA A 116 -1.56 4.09 2.29
CA ALA A 116 -2.24 4.19 3.58
C ALA A 116 -2.13 2.94 4.48
N ALA A 117 -1.07 2.11 4.34
CA ALA A 117 -0.79 1.04 5.29
C ALA A 117 0.28 1.45 6.31
N VAL A 118 1.45 1.91 5.86
CA VAL A 118 2.56 2.28 6.76
C VAL A 118 2.18 3.37 7.75
N HIS A 119 1.28 4.27 7.43
CA HIS A 119 0.90 5.36 8.32
C HIS A 119 0.15 4.91 9.60
N PHE A 120 -0.38 3.67 9.62
CA PHE A 120 -0.94 3.06 10.82
C PHE A 120 0.12 2.47 11.76
N LEU A 121 1.38 2.41 11.34
CA LEU A 121 2.49 1.93 12.16
C LEU A 121 2.97 3.06 13.08
N THR A 122 2.20 3.32 14.13
CA THR A 122 2.47 4.43 15.06
C THR A 122 3.67 4.19 15.97
N GLU A 123 4.02 2.91 16.22
CA GLU A 123 5.16 2.55 17.06
C GLU A 123 6.46 2.49 16.24
N PRO A 124 7.58 3.05 16.77
CA PRO A 124 8.87 3.01 16.07
C PRO A 124 9.32 1.58 15.70
N LYS A 125 9.08 0.60 16.57
CA LYS A 125 9.43 -0.80 16.33
C LYS A 125 8.70 -1.39 15.13
N ASP A 126 7.42 -1.00 14.91
CA ASP A 126 6.62 -1.50 13.79
C ASP A 126 7.11 -0.90 12.47
N ARG A 127 7.52 0.39 12.49
CA ARG A 127 8.14 1.02 11.31
C ARG A 127 9.51 0.42 10.99
N ALA A 128 10.31 0.07 12.02
CA ALA A 128 11.56 -0.64 11.81
C ALA A 128 11.34 -2.03 11.18
N ALA A 129 10.38 -2.81 11.70
CA ALA A 129 10.01 -4.09 11.12
C ALA A 129 9.54 -3.95 9.67
N TYR A 130 8.71 -2.96 9.36
CA TYR A 130 8.30 -2.64 7.99
C TYR A 130 9.50 -2.35 7.09
N ALA A 131 10.43 -1.50 7.54
CA ALA A 131 11.63 -1.16 6.78
C ALA A 131 12.52 -2.39 6.49
N GLU A 132 12.66 -3.30 7.45
CA GLU A 132 13.36 -4.57 7.26
C GLU A 132 12.70 -5.43 6.17
N ARG A 133 11.35 -5.52 6.14
CA ARG A 133 10.62 -6.26 5.10
C ARG A 133 10.81 -5.63 3.73
N VAL A 134 10.74 -4.29 3.63
CA VAL A 134 11.04 -3.55 2.40
C VAL A 134 12.46 -3.82 1.93
N ALA A 135 13.44 -3.72 2.83
CA ALA A 135 14.85 -3.94 2.50
C ALA A 135 15.14 -5.37 2.04
N TRP A 136 14.40 -6.36 2.56
CA TRP A 136 14.54 -7.74 2.11
C TRP A 136 13.81 -7.99 0.79
N ALA A 137 12.57 -7.53 0.69
CA ALA A 137 11.67 -7.90 -0.40
C ALA A 137 11.88 -7.10 -1.69
N VAL A 138 12.37 -5.87 -1.62
CA VAL A 138 12.61 -5.07 -2.83
C VAL A 138 14.01 -5.34 -3.34
N ARG A 139 14.14 -5.86 -4.56
CA ARG A 139 15.46 -6.17 -5.16
C ARG A 139 16.28 -4.91 -5.47
N PRO A 140 17.61 -4.98 -5.55
CA PRO A 140 18.44 -3.86 -6.03
C PRO A 140 17.93 -3.34 -7.39
N GLY A 141 17.82 -2.02 -7.53
CA GLY A 141 17.21 -1.37 -8.69
C GLY A 141 15.68 -1.35 -8.70
N GLY A 142 15.03 -2.03 -7.74
CA GLY A 142 13.59 -1.99 -7.55
C GLY A 142 13.09 -0.70 -6.91
N HIS A 143 11.79 -0.52 -6.85
CA HIS A 143 11.15 0.71 -6.41
C HIS A 143 10.20 0.48 -5.23
N VAL A 144 10.15 1.46 -4.35
CA VAL A 144 9.17 1.59 -3.25
C VAL A 144 8.31 2.82 -3.51
N ILE A 145 7.00 2.64 -3.56
CA ILE A 145 6.03 3.71 -3.74
C ILE A 145 5.16 3.75 -2.49
N ILE A 146 5.19 4.86 -1.76
CA ILE A 146 4.44 5.04 -0.52
C ILE A 146 3.54 6.26 -0.63
N GLY A 147 2.23 6.05 -0.42
CA GLY A 147 1.23 7.09 -0.30
C GLY A 147 0.69 7.16 1.13
N THR A 148 0.95 8.24 1.86
CA THR A 148 0.50 8.45 3.23
C THR A 148 -0.24 9.76 3.38
N PHE A 149 -0.92 9.98 4.52
CA PHE A 149 -1.33 11.34 4.84
C PHE A 149 -0.11 12.25 4.98
N ALA A 150 -0.22 13.40 4.32
CA ALA A 150 0.80 14.44 4.35
C ALA A 150 0.88 15.12 5.73
N PRO A 151 1.96 15.87 6.05
CA PRO A 151 2.09 16.58 7.33
C PRO A 151 0.90 17.49 7.69
N ASP A 152 0.19 18.02 6.69
CA ASP A 152 -1.02 18.81 6.82
C ASP A 152 -2.31 18.04 6.52
N GLY A 153 -2.23 16.71 6.45
CA GLY A 153 -3.36 15.80 6.30
C GLY A 153 -4.03 15.43 7.62
N PRO A 154 -5.02 14.52 7.59
CA PRO A 154 -5.72 14.06 8.79
C PRO A 154 -4.79 13.36 9.80
N GLU A 155 -5.13 13.45 11.09
CA GLU A 155 -4.41 12.77 12.18
C GLU A 155 -4.98 11.39 12.50
N ARG A 156 -6.13 11.07 11.93
CA ARG A 156 -6.82 9.79 12.12
C ARG A 156 -7.39 9.28 10.80
N CYS A 157 -7.42 7.95 10.67
CA CYS A 157 -8.07 7.25 9.56
C CYS A 157 -8.83 6.05 10.11
N SER A 158 -10.07 5.81 9.66
CA SER A 158 -10.91 4.72 10.16
C SER A 158 -11.01 4.64 11.71
N GLY A 159 -11.02 5.79 12.38
CA GLY A 159 -11.03 5.85 13.84
C GLY A 159 -9.68 5.60 14.52
N LEU A 160 -8.65 5.19 13.80
CA LEU A 160 -7.31 4.93 14.32
C LEU A 160 -6.39 6.16 14.18
N PRO A 161 -5.44 6.38 15.11
CA PRO A 161 -4.38 7.37 14.94
C PRO A 161 -3.45 6.95 13.80
N VAL A 162 -2.88 7.94 13.11
CA VAL A 162 -1.89 7.72 12.05
C VAL A 162 -0.67 8.62 12.25
N VAL A 163 0.47 8.19 11.70
CA VAL A 163 1.64 9.05 11.55
C VAL A 163 1.61 9.66 10.15
N ARG A 164 1.72 10.98 10.11
CA ARG A 164 1.79 11.74 8.85
C ARG A 164 3.24 11.83 8.40
N HIS A 165 3.49 11.62 7.12
CA HIS A 165 4.84 11.61 6.59
C HIS A 165 4.99 12.56 5.40
N ASP A 166 6.19 13.09 5.25
CA ASP A 166 6.72 13.65 4.01
C ASP A 166 7.78 12.71 3.40
N ALA A 167 8.36 13.11 2.28
CA ALA A 167 9.36 12.30 1.61
C ALA A 167 10.64 12.12 2.45
N ALA A 168 11.01 13.12 3.26
CA ALA A 168 12.21 13.06 4.10
C ALA A 168 12.05 12.03 5.22
N SER A 169 10.95 12.11 5.97
CA SER A 169 10.65 11.15 7.05
C SER A 169 10.46 9.72 6.56
N LEU A 170 9.92 9.51 5.34
CA LEU A 170 9.87 8.19 4.71
C LEU A 170 11.27 7.71 4.31
N GLY A 171 12.13 8.60 3.82
CA GLY A 171 13.52 8.28 3.53
C GLY A 171 14.32 7.85 4.76
N GLU A 172 14.08 8.50 5.91
CA GLU A 172 14.65 8.10 7.20
C GLU A 172 14.22 6.69 7.62
N ILE A 173 12.93 6.35 7.44
CA ILE A 173 12.40 5.00 7.73
C ILE A 173 13.04 3.95 6.83
N LEU A 174 13.13 4.21 5.52
CA LEU A 174 13.66 3.24 4.53
C LEU A 174 15.19 3.10 4.62
N GLY A 175 15.90 4.13 5.09
CA GLY A 175 17.34 4.15 5.23
C GLY A 175 18.12 4.40 3.94
N SER A 176 19.45 4.46 4.07
CA SER A 176 20.38 4.91 3.01
C SER A 176 20.47 4.02 1.77
N ALA A 177 19.85 2.85 1.79
CA ALA A 177 19.79 1.97 0.61
C ALA A 177 18.72 2.42 -0.40
N PHE A 178 17.89 3.40 -0.05
CA PHE A 178 16.79 3.88 -0.87
C PHE A 178 16.93 5.37 -1.18
N GLU A 179 16.97 5.70 -2.46
CA GLU A 179 17.08 7.07 -2.97
C GLU A 179 15.71 7.60 -3.40
N LEU A 180 15.35 8.81 -2.95
CA LEU A 180 14.12 9.47 -3.38
C LEU A 180 14.22 9.85 -4.87
N MET A 181 13.32 9.34 -5.67
CA MET A 181 13.24 9.61 -7.11
C MET A 181 12.16 10.63 -7.45
N GLU A 182 11.07 10.64 -6.71
CA GLU A 182 9.90 11.46 -7.02
C GLU A 182 9.04 11.65 -5.78
N SER A 183 8.41 12.81 -5.69
CA SER A 183 7.51 13.20 -4.59
C SER A 183 6.36 14.02 -5.15
N ARG A 184 5.11 13.65 -4.79
CA ARG A 184 3.89 14.32 -5.24
C ARG A 184 2.93 14.56 -4.09
N ARG A 185 2.31 15.73 -4.06
CA ARG A 185 1.16 16.04 -3.19
C ARG A 185 -0.13 15.73 -3.94
N HIS A 186 -1.10 15.17 -3.24
CA HIS A 186 -2.41 14.84 -3.82
C HIS A 186 -3.54 15.15 -2.84
N ALA A 187 -4.59 15.80 -3.35
CA ALA A 187 -5.82 16.06 -2.63
C ALA A 187 -6.86 15.01 -3.02
N HIS A 188 -6.97 13.96 -2.23
CA HIS A 188 -7.97 12.90 -2.42
C HIS A 188 -9.35 13.40 -1.98
N GLN A 189 -10.34 13.28 -2.86
CA GLN A 189 -11.75 13.53 -2.52
C GLN A 189 -12.37 12.21 -2.04
N THR A 190 -12.81 12.18 -0.79
CA THR A 190 -13.51 11.00 -0.26
C THR A 190 -14.88 10.86 -0.88
N PRO A 191 -15.49 9.66 -0.91
CA PRO A 191 -16.87 9.49 -1.38
C PRO A 191 -17.89 10.35 -0.65
N MET A 192 -17.59 10.76 0.60
CA MET A 192 -18.43 11.62 1.41
C MET A 192 -18.15 13.12 1.22
N GLY A 193 -17.32 13.50 0.22
CA GLY A 193 -17.05 14.89 -0.14
C GLY A 193 -15.96 15.60 0.69
N ALA A 194 -15.31 14.92 1.64
CA ALA A 194 -14.18 15.49 2.37
C ALA A 194 -12.89 15.42 1.55
N THR A 195 -11.96 16.35 1.80
CA THR A 195 -10.63 16.33 1.18
C THR A 195 -9.59 15.77 2.16
N GLN A 196 -8.83 14.76 1.72
CA GLN A 196 -7.69 14.21 2.44
C GLN A 196 -6.40 14.51 1.69
N ARG A 197 -5.43 15.13 2.37
CA ARG A 197 -4.14 15.48 1.75
C ARG A 197 -3.16 14.34 1.91
N PHE A 198 -2.72 13.81 0.78
CA PHE A 198 -1.73 12.75 0.67
C PHE A 198 -0.37 13.28 0.20
N GLN A 199 0.66 12.60 0.64
CA GLN A 199 2.01 12.65 0.14
C GLN A 199 2.32 11.30 -0.51
N PHE A 200 2.66 11.28 -1.79
CA PHE A 200 3.20 10.12 -2.47
C PHE A 200 4.69 10.30 -2.70
N SER A 201 5.47 9.27 -2.42
CA SER A 201 6.92 9.28 -2.59
C SER A 201 7.37 7.98 -3.26
N ARG A 202 8.20 8.09 -4.30
CA ARG A 202 8.81 6.95 -4.97
C ARG A 202 10.30 6.94 -4.71
N PHE A 203 10.76 5.85 -4.13
CA PHE A 203 12.17 5.58 -3.88
C PHE A 203 12.67 4.47 -4.80
N ARG A 204 13.98 4.45 -5.04
CA ARG A 204 14.67 3.38 -5.74
C ARG A 204 15.70 2.75 -4.82
N ARG A 205 15.73 1.42 -4.76
CA ARG A 205 16.79 0.70 -4.05
C ARG A 205 18.08 0.77 -4.84
N THR A 206 19.16 1.25 -4.23
CA THR A 206 20.48 1.44 -4.88
C THR A 206 21.41 0.26 -4.69
N ARG A 207 21.24 -0.52 -3.60
CA ARG A 207 22.07 -1.67 -3.22
C ARG A 207 21.33 -2.69 -2.38
#